data_675e5ef463cbcf8d8f63f77c7f6f1775
#
_entry.id   675e5ef463cbcf8d8f63f77c7f6f1775
#
_cell.length_a   1.000
_cell.length_b   1.000
_cell.length_c   1.000
_cell.angle_alpha   90.00
_cell.angle_beta   90.00
_cell.angle_gamma   90.00
#
_symmetry.space_group_name_H-M   'P 1'
#
loop_
_entity.id
_entity.type
_entity.pdbx_description
1 polymer ?
#
loop_
_entity_poly.entity_id
_entity_poly.type
_entity_poly.pdbx_seq_one_letter_code
_entity_poly.pdbx_strand_id
1 'polypeptide(L)'
;NGIKFLINTINIEDKDKLLSSGEKKKLIKKYKGTELSANDITALLTQGTNKLIAKGYITSVASLSNNNDLRTGVLNLVIVAGKIEDVKINEGKLNDKIKEYVLFSKNSGKVLNVRDLDNVTDSLYSRSANKFDMKIAAGTKNSYSNILLHNELKDRFVISFNGNNYNQSSTNDKQNNQAGIYKESIGIKLDSPLGINDNLIFRYTTVLDQRNPNRDWKVSPDEIPVGTVLPIGPVGYKAGDYLGYKRKLEMFDFSYEVPFRTYRLKFNSSKSLSDSSIYAYNTVYDIRSDNTTIKLDLEKILWRNQTSKLIFDVGYKYKLDRLHLIR
;
A
#
# COMPACT_ATOMS: atom_id res chain seq x y z
N ASN A 1 -19.37 -54.33 -0.06
CA ASN A 1 -20.54 -53.80 -0.77
C ASN A 1 -21.43 -53.09 0.26
N GLY A 2 -21.31 -51.76 0.40
CA GLY A 2 -22.13 -50.98 1.29
C GLY A 2 -23.53 -50.79 0.72
N ILE A 3 -24.50 -50.45 1.58
CA ILE A 3 -25.88 -50.11 1.20
C ILE A 3 -25.82 -48.86 0.31
N LYS A 4 -26.52 -48.88 -0.83
CA LYS A 4 -26.65 -47.77 -1.76
C LYS A 4 -28.10 -47.31 -1.80
N PHE A 5 -28.28 -46.00 -2.00
CA PHE A 5 -29.59 -45.36 -2.14
C PHE A 5 -29.66 -44.63 -3.47
N LEU A 6 -30.72 -44.78 -4.24
CA LEU A 6 -30.96 -43.99 -5.44
C LEU A 6 -31.38 -42.57 -5.03
N ILE A 7 -30.56 -41.56 -5.35
CA ILE A 7 -30.78 -40.18 -4.96
C ILE A 7 -31.23 -39.37 -6.17
N ASN A 8 -32.53 -39.07 -6.26
CA ASN A 8 -33.13 -38.32 -7.33
C ASN A 8 -33.01 -36.78 -7.14
N THR A 9 -32.98 -36.34 -5.88
CA THR A 9 -32.95 -34.92 -5.55
C THR A 9 -31.89 -34.65 -4.51
N ILE A 10 -31.04 -33.61 -4.75
CA ILE A 10 -30.06 -33.14 -3.79
C ILE A 10 -30.33 -31.66 -3.54
N ASN A 11 -30.64 -31.32 -2.30
CA ASN A 11 -30.85 -29.97 -1.83
C ASN A 11 -29.61 -29.46 -1.08
N ILE A 12 -29.22 -28.21 -1.28
CA ILE A 12 -28.13 -27.57 -0.54
C ILE A 12 -28.66 -26.31 0.14
N GLU A 13 -28.84 -26.38 1.45
CA GLU A 13 -29.14 -25.24 2.27
C GLU A 13 -27.85 -24.44 2.53
N ASP A 14 -27.86 -23.15 2.20
CA ASP A 14 -26.69 -22.25 2.33
C ASP A 14 -27.22 -20.86 2.71
N LYS A 15 -27.46 -20.68 4.03
CA LYS A 15 -28.03 -19.45 4.59
C LYS A 15 -27.15 -18.23 4.36
N ASP A 16 -25.83 -18.42 4.45
CA ASP A 16 -24.85 -17.35 4.30
C ASP A 16 -24.43 -17.10 2.83
N LYS A 17 -25.02 -17.87 1.86
CA LYS A 17 -24.81 -17.75 0.40
C LYS A 17 -23.32 -17.84 -0.01
N LEU A 18 -22.58 -18.77 0.59
CA LEU A 18 -21.14 -18.96 0.35
C LEU A 18 -20.85 -19.56 -1.04
N LEU A 19 -21.80 -20.36 -1.57
CA LEU A 19 -21.72 -20.94 -2.89
C LEU A 19 -22.78 -20.32 -3.82
N SER A 20 -22.36 -19.95 -5.02
CA SER A 20 -23.30 -19.49 -6.06
C SER A 20 -24.20 -20.63 -6.55
N SER A 21 -25.34 -20.29 -7.16
CA SER A 21 -26.25 -21.28 -7.74
C SER A 21 -25.56 -22.16 -8.80
N GLY A 22 -24.64 -21.59 -9.59
CA GLY A 22 -23.84 -22.33 -10.56
C GLY A 22 -22.87 -23.32 -9.93
N GLU A 23 -22.24 -22.94 -8.81
CA GLU A 23 -21.34 -23.83 -8.06
C GLU A 23 -22.09 -24.98 -7.41
N LYS A 24 -23.27 -24.69 -6.82
CA LYS A 24 -24.15 -25.72 -6.26
C LYS A 24 -24.60 -26.70 -7.34
N LYS A 25 -25.07 -26.23 -8.50
CA LYS A 25 -25.45 -27.09 -9.64
C LYS A 25 -24.30 -27.97 -10.13
N LYS A 26 -23.08 -27.40 -10.26
CA LYS A 26 -21.90 -28.18 -10.66
C LYS A 26 -21.52 -29.24 -9.63
N LEU A 27 -21.65 -28.95 -8.33
CA LEU A 27 -21.32 -29.87 -7.25
C LEU A 27 -22.21 -31.10 -7.26
N ILE A 28 -23.53 -30.93 -7.46
CA ILE A 28 -24.49 -32.04 -7.39
C ILE A 28 -24.65 -32.79 -8.71
N LYS A 29 -24.22 -32.22 -9.85
CA LYS A 29 -24.47 -32.76 -11.21
C LYS A 29 -24.06 -34.24 -11.36
N LYS A 30 -22.92 -34.63 -10.74
CA LYS A 30 -22.40 -35.99 -10.84
C LYS A 30 -23.16 -37.00 -9.99
N TYR A 31 -23.86 -36.57 -8.95
CA TYR A 31 -24.43 -37.42 -7.92
C TYR A 31 -25.98 -37.54 -8.04
N LYS A 32 -26.61 -36.58 -8.70
CA LYS A 32 -28.08 -36.58 -8.88
C LYS A 32 -28.50 -37.65 -9.88
N GLY A 33 -29.51 -38.48 -9.53
CA GLY A 33 -30.05 -39.56 -10.34
C GLY A 33 -29.17 -40.81 -10.33
N THR A 34 -28.26 -40.97 -9.35
CA THR A 34 -27.40 -42.12 -9.23
C THR A 34 -27.57 -42.82 -7.89
N GLU A 35 -27.14 -44.08 -7.81
CA GLU A 35 -27.07 -44.83 -6.54
C GLU A 35 -25.82 -44.37 -5.77
N LEU A 36 -26.03 -43.85 -4.59
CA LEU A 36 -24.96 -43.37 -3.72
C LEU A 36 -24.73 -44.26 -2.51
N SER A 37 -23.47 -44.62 -2.29
CA SER A 37 -23.01 -45.23 -1.06
C SER A 37 -22.65 -44.17 -0.03
N ALA A 38 -22.37 -44.56 1.22
CA ALA A 38 -21.85 -43.68 2.25
C ALA A 38 -20.55 -42.98 1.82
N ASN A 39 -19.67 -43.69 1.10
CA ASN A 39 -18.43 -43.14 0.58
C ASN A 39 -18.67 -42.06 -0.49
N ASP A 40 -19.67 -42.23 -1.36
CA ASP A 40 -20.04 -41.24 -2.38
C ASP A 40 -20.59 -39.96 -1.74
N ILE A 41 -21.40 -40.13 -0.70
CA ILE A 41 -21.92 -38.95 0.08
C ILE A 41 -20.76 -38.23 0.77
N THR A 42 -19.85 -38.96 1.40
CA THR A 42 -18.64 -38.36 2.02
C THR A 42 -17.78 -37.64 0.98
N ALA A 43 -17.60 -38.20 -0.20
CA ALA A 43 -16.87 -37.57 -1.29
C ALA A 43 -17.56 -36.27 -1.76
N LEU A 44 -18.90 -36.25 -1.84
CA LEU A 44 -19.66 -35.04 -2.17
C LEU A 44 -19.51 -33.95 -1.11
N LEU A 45 -19.57 -34.28 0.19
CA LEU A 45 -19.35 -33.36 1.29
C LEU A 45 -17.93 -32.79 1.28
N THR A 46 -16.93 -33.63 1.03
CA THR A 46 -15.52 -33.24 0.90
C THR A 46 -15.34 -32.27 -0.26
N GLN A 47 -15.93 -32.55 -1.43
CA GLN A 47 -15.87 -31.64 -2.57
C GLN A 47 -16.53 -30.30 -2.27
N GLY A 48 -17.67 -30.29 -1.57
CA GLY A 48 -18.33 -29.07 -1.10
C GLY A 48 -17.43 -28.26 -0.18
N THR A 49 -16.83 -28.91 0.82
CA THR A 49 -15.91 -28.28 1.77
C THR A 49 -14.67 -27.72 1.07
N ASN A 50 -14.06 -28.50 0.15
CA ASN A 50 -12.90 -28.04 -0.62
C ASN A 50 -13.21 -26.79 -1.46
N LYS A 51 -14.43 -26.67 -2.01
CA LYS A 51 -14.86 -25.46 -2.71
C LYS A 51 -14.94 -24.26 -1.76
N LEU A 52 -15.43 -24.43 -0.54
CA LEU A 52 -15.47 -23.38 0.47
C LEU A 52 -14.04 -22.93 0.85
N ILE A 53 -13.15 -23.89 1.09
CA ILE A 53 -11.73 -23.63 1.39
C ILE A 53 -11.05 -22.84 0.25
N ALA A 54 -11.26 -23.26 -1.00
CA ALA A 54 -10.71 -22.56 -2.17
C ALA A 54 -11.19 -21.08 -2.28
N LYS A 55 -12.39 -20.77 -1.79
CA LYS A 55 -12.92 -19.42 -1.70
C LYS A 55 -12.48 -18.64 -0.45
N GLY A 56 -11.68 -19.27 0.42
CA GLY A 56 -11.16 -18.66 1.65
C GLY A 56 -11.99 -18.93 2.90
N TYR A 57 -13.09 -19.70 2.81
CA TYR A 57 -13.94 -20.04 3.96
C TYR A 57 -13.41 -21.30 4.67
N ILE A 58 -12.21 -21.21 5.24
CA ILE A 58 -11.44 -22.37 5.76
C ILE A 58 -12.04 -23.04 7.00
N THR A 59 -12.94 -22.36 7.69
CA THR A 59 -13.65 -22.88 8.88
C THR A 59 -15.09 -23.30 8.56
N SER A 60 -15.52 -23.17 7.31
CA SER A 60 -16.86 -23.56 6.86
C SER A 60 -16.83 -24.96 6.25
N VAL A 61 -17.88 -25.73 6.47
CA VAL A 61 -17.96 -27.11 6.02
C VAL A 61 -19.31 -27.42 5.36
N ALA A 62 -19.31 -28.36 4.41
CA ALA A 62 -20.52 -28.99 3.93
C ALA A 62 -20.81 -30.22 4.82
N SER A 63 -22.04 -30.33 5.27
CA SER A 63 -22.49 -31.40 6.17
C SER A 63 -23.85 -31.95 5.73
N LEU A 64 -24.24 -33.08 6.28
CA LEU A 64 -25.59 -33.59 6.14
C LEU A 64 -26.55 -32.76 7.02
N SER A 65 -27.75 -32.50 6.52
CA SER A 65 -28.83 -31.94 7.35
C SER A 65 -29.31 -33.02 8.34
N ASN A 66 -29.78 -32.61 9.51
CA ASN A 66 -30.30 -33.52 10.53
C ASN A 66 -31.54 -34.31 10.04
N ASN A 67 -32.24 -33.82 9.03
CA ASN A 67 -33.47 -34.40 8.50
C ASN A 67 -33.20 -35.10 7.13
N ASN A 68 -32.42 -36.19 7.16
CA ASN A 68 -32.19 -37.01 5.97
C ASN A 68 -32.79 -38.39 6.13
N ASP A 69 -33.75 -38.75 5.28
CA ASP A 69 -34.13 -40.14 5.02
C ASP A 69 -33.82 -40.49 3.57
N LEU A 70 -32.70 -41.18 3.37
CA LEU A 70 -32.16 -41.50 2.04
C LEU A 70 -33.05 -42.45 1.28
N ARG A 71 -33.99 -43.17 1.95
CA ARG A 71 -34.94 -44.10 1.34
C ARG A 71 -35.98 -43.31 0.51
N THR A 72 -36.17 -42.03 0.76
CA THR A 72 -37.08 -41.16 -0.04
C THR A 72 -36.44 -40.73 -1.35
N GLY A 73 -35.18 -41.02 -1.60
CA GLY A 73 -34.42 -40.55 -2.76
C GLY A 73 -34.04 -39.07 -2.68
N VAL A 74 -34.14 -38.44 -1.52
CA VAL A 74 -33.79 -37.03 -1.28
C VAL A 74 -32.62 -36.95 -0.34
N LEU A 75 -31.57 -36.25 -0.78
CA LEU A 75 -30.38 -35.94 0.03
C LEU A 75 -30.37 -34.44 0.35
N ASN A 76 -30.40 -34.09 1.63
CA ASN A 76 -30.36 -32.72 2.09
C ASN A 76 -28.97 -32.40 2.69
N LEU A 77 -28.26 -31.47 2.10
CA LEU A 77 -26.98 -30.97 2.57
C LEU A 77 -27.15 -29.59 3.18
N VAL A 78 -26.30 -29.25 4.13
CA VAL A 78 -26.24 -27.91 4.72
C VAL A 78 -24.82 -27.39 4.66
N ILE A 79 -24.65 -26.13 4.28
CA ILE A 79 -23.39 -25.42 4.42
C ILE A 79 -23.37 -24.75 5.80
N VAL A 80 -22.49 -25.24 6.65
CA VAL A 80 -22.27 -24.67 7.98
C VAL A 80 -21.17 -23.63 7.86
N ALA A 81 -21.55 -22.36 7.95
CA ALA A 81 -20.62 -21.24 7.87
C ALA A 81 -19.82 -21.13 9.17
N GLY A 82 -18.49 -21.14 9.07
CA GLY A 82 -17.61 -20.79 10.17
C GLY A 82 -17.61 -19.27 10.39
N LYS A 83 -17.94 -18.82 11.60
CA LYS A 83 -18.08 -17.40 11.95
C LYS A 83 -17.03 -16.94 12.94
N ILE A 84 -16.75 -15.65 12.95
CA ILE A 84 -15.85 -15.04 13.92
C ILE A 84 -16.61 -14.78 15.20
N GLU A 85 -16.12 -15.29 16.32
CA GLU A 85 -16.66 -14.97 17.65
C GLU A 85 -16.05 -13.66 18.16
N ASP A 86 -14.73 -13.59 18.17
CA ASP A 86 -13.98 -12.45 18.66
C ASP A 86 -12.62 -12.30 17.96
N VAL A 87 -12.05 -11.10 18.02
CA VAL A 87 -10.68 -10.80 17.60
C VAL A 87 -9.95 -10.25 18.80
N LYS A 88 -8.79 -10.81 19.13
CA LYS A 88 -7.97 -10.34 20.25
C LYS A 88 -6.59 -9.98 19.78
N ILE A 89 -6.16 -8.77 20.11
CA ILE A 89 -4.78 -8.31 19.90
C ILE A 89 -4.10 -8.23 21.25
N ASN A 90 -2.98 -8.93 21.40
CA ASN A 90 -2.17 -8.98 22.63
C ASN A 90 -3.02 -9.21 23.89
N GLU A 91 -2.89 -8.31 24.87
CA GLU A 91 -3.60 -8.36 26.14
C GLU A 91 -4.94 -7.61 26.11
N GLY A 92 -5.32 -6.99 24.99
CA GLY A 92 -6.56 -6.25 24.84
C GLY A 92 -6.60 -4.92 25.60
N LYS A 93 -5.45 -4.28 25.79
CA LYS A 93 -5.33 -2.91 26.32
C LYS A 93 -6.01 -1.91 25.38
N LEU A 94 -6.21 -0.67 25.82
CA LEU A 94 -6.89 0.36 25.03
C LEU A 94 -6.28 0.52 23.62
N ASN A 95 -4.95 0.57 23.52
CA ASN A 95 -4.24 0.67 22.24
C ASN A 95 -4.46 -0.55 21.34
N ASP A 96 -4.55 -1.76 21.93
CA ASP A 96 -4.84 -2.98 21.19
C ASP A 96 -6.26 -2.95 20.62
N LYS A 97 -7.24 -2.44 21.38
CA LYS A 97 -8.63 -2.28 20.91
C LYS A 97 -8.75 -1.26 19.78
N ILE A 98 -8.02 -0.15 19.88
CA ILE A 98 -7.98 0.86 18.80
C ILE A 98 -7.35 0.24 17.56
N LYS A 99 -6.24 -0.48 17.69
CA LYS A 99 -5.57 -1.18 16.60
C LYS A 99 -6.47 -2.26 15.97
N GLU A 100 -7.21 -3.00 16.79
CA GLU A 100 -8.22 -3.95 16.33
C GLU A 100 -9.28 -3.25 15.47
N TYR A 101 -9.85 -2.15 15.96
CA TYR A 101 -10.85 -1.38 15.21
C TYR A 101 -10.32 -0.83 13.88
N VAL A 102 -9.06 -0.45 13.84
CA VAL A 102 -8.40 0.10 12.64
C VAL A 102 -8.09 -1.00 11.63
N LEU A 103 -7.58 -2.15 12.07
CA LEU A 103 -7.14 -3.23 11.18
C LEU A 103 -8.29 -4.15 10.76
N PHE A 104 -9.19 -4.47 11.68
CA PHE A 104 -10.29 -5.39 11.45
C PHE A 104 -11.61 -4.64 11.29
N SER A 105 -12.51 -5.12 10.46
CA SER A 105 -13.91 -4.67 10.46
C SER A 105 -14.65 -5.26 11.68
N LYS A 106 -15.83 -4.73 12.05
CA LYS A 106 -16.71 -5.40 13.02
C LYS A 106 -16.93 -6.85 12.60
N ASN A 107 -16.35 -7.80 13.32
CA ASN A 107 -16.18 -9.16 12.84
C ASN A 107 -17.03 -10.18 13.61
N SER A 108 -17.51 -9.86 14.80
CA SER A 108 -18.33 -10.79 15.57
C SER A 108 -19.61 -11.17 14.80
N GLY A 109 -19.81 -12.46 14.60
CA GLY A 109 -20.90 -13.04 13.81
C GLY A 109 -20.72 -13.03 12.30
N LYS A 110 -19.68 -12.39 11.75
CA LYS A 110 -19.33 -12.41 10.32
C LYS A 110 -18.74 -13.77 9.95
N VAL A 111 -19.03 -14.25 8.75
CA VAL A 111 -18.37 -15.45 8.22
C VAL A 111 -16.87 -15.19 8.10
N LEU A 112 -16.07 -16.11 8.64
CA LEU A 112 -14.63 -16.02 8.56
C LEU A 112 -14.16 -16.31 7.12
N ASN A 113 -13.47 -15.34 6.53
CA ASN A 113 -12.77 -15.52 5.26
C ASN A 113 -11.30 -15.15 5.44
N VAL A 114 -10.41 -16.08 5.12
CA VAL A 114 -8.97 -15.88 5.27
C VAL A 114 -8.46 -14.71 4.41
N ARG A 115 -9.16 -14.35 3.33
CA ARG A 115 -8.77 -13.22 2.48
C ARG A 115 -8.90 -11.87 3.21
N ASP A 116 -9.82 -11.76 4.15
CA ASP A 116 -9.90 -10.58 5.02
C ASP A 116 -8.68 -10.52 5.96
N LEU A 117 -8.21 -11.67 6.44
CA LEU A 117 -7.01 -11.77 7.28
C LEU A 117 -5.72 -11.50 6.48
N ASP A 118 -5.66 -11.91 5.20
CA ASP A 118 -4.55 -11.59 4.31
C ASP A 118 -4.37 -10.07 4.16
N ASN A 119 -5.46 -9.28 4.14
CA ASN A 119 -5.38 -7.83 4.08
C ASN A 119 -4.75 -7.23 5.35
N VAL A 120 -5.12 -7.76 6.51
CA VAL A 120 -4.52 -7.37 7.80
C VAL A 120 -3.04 -7.73 7.83
N THR A 121 -2.70 -8.93 7.40
CA THR A 121 -1.32 -9.42 7.30
C THR A 121 -0.47 -8.54 6.40
N ASP A 122 -0.96 -8.21 5.19
CA ASP A 122 -0.27 -7.28 4.28
C ASP A 122 -0.06 -5.91 4.92
N SER A 123 -1.07 -5.41 5.63
CA SER A 123 -0.97 -4.13 6.32
C SER A 123 0.09 -4.16 7.41
N LEU A 124 0.18 -5.24 8.18
CA LEU A 124 1.21 -5.40 9.21
C LEU A 124 2.61 -5.56 8.60
N TYR A 125 2.78 -6.36 7.54
CA TYR A 125 4.06 -6.51 6.84
C TYR A 125 4.53 -5.22 6.16
N SER A 126 3.64 -4.29 5.85
CA SER A 126 4.02 -3.00 5.28
C SER A 126 4.84 -2.12 6.22
N ARG A 127 4.95 -2.48 7.50
CA ARG A 127 5.73 -1.80 8.52
C ARG A 127 6.80 -2.75 9.07
N SER A 128 8.07 -2.38 8.93
CA SER A 128 9.20 -3.19 9.37
C SER A 128 9.23 -3.40 10.89
N ALA A 129 8.65 -2.48 11.63
CA ALA A 129 8.56 -2.55 13.08
C ALA A 129 7.65 -3.66 13.61
N ASN A 130 6.70 -4.16 12.81
CA ASN A 130 5.80 -5.22 13.26
C ASN A 130 6.51 -6.59 13.30
N LYS A 131 6.47 -7.21 14.46
CA LYS A 131 6.74 -8.63 14.67
C LYS A 131 5.45 -9.26 15.16
N PHE A 132 4.83 -10.11 14.35
CA PHE A 132 3.50 -10.62 14.66
C PHE A 132 3.32 -12.10 14.33
N ASP A 133 2.40 -12.70 15.06
CA ASP A 133 1.87 -14.05 14.83
C ASP A 133 0.34 -13.98 14.89
N MET A 134 -0.33 -14.61 13.93
CA MET A 134 -1.79 -14.63 13.85
C MET A 134 -2.28 -16.08 13.84
N LYS A 135 -3.18 -16.40 14.75
CA LYS A 135 -3.77 -17.73 14.90
C LYS A 135 -5.28 -17.68 14.86
N ILE A 136 -5.87 -18.74 14.30
CA ILE A 136 -7.30 -19.00 14.36
C ILE A 136 -7.49 -20.11 15.40
N ALA A 137 -8.21 -19.83 16.47
CA ALA A 137 -8.53 -20.76 17.54
C ALA A 137 -10.03 -21.08 17.53
N ALA A 138 -10.41 -22.21 18.09
CA ALA A 138 -11.83 -22.55 18.30
C ALA A 138 -12.49 -21.52 19.22
N GLY A 139 -13.71 -21.12 18.87
CA GLY A 139 -14.56 -20.28 19.74
C GLY A 139 -15.26 -21.09 20.82
N THR A 140 -16.02 -20.41 21.65
CA THR A 140 -16.84 -21.04 22.70
C THR A 140 -18.14 -21.61 22.12
N LYS A 141 -18.62 -21.05 21.00
CA LYS A 141 -19.83 -21.47 20.29
C LYS A 141 -19.46 -22.41 19.14
N ASN A 142 -20.34 -23.37 18.84
CA ASN A 142 -20.19 -24.25 17.69
C ASN A 142 -20.11 -23.44 16.39
N SER A 143 -19.18 -23.79 15.51
CA SER A 143 -18.91 -23.13 14.24
C SER A 143 -18.41 -21.69 14.36
N TYR A 144 -17.94 -21.27 15.54
CA TYR A 144 -17.29 -20.00 15.75
C TYR A 144 -15.79 -20.16 16.00
N SER A 145 -15.04 -19.15 15.61
CA SER A 145 -13.58 -19.11 15.78
C SER A 145 -13.15 -17.75 16.33
N ASN A 146 -12.10 -17.76 17.15
CA ASN A 146 -11.42 -16.57 17.64
C ASN A 146 -10.17 -16.31 16.79
N ILE A 147 -9.91 -15.05 16.44
CA ILE A 147 -8.69 -14.61 15.81
C ILE A 147 -7.79 -14.03 16.89
N LEU A 148 -6.61 -14.62 17.05
CA LEU A 148 -5.62 -14.20 18.04
C LEU A 148 -4.43 -13.60 17.29
N LEU A 149 -4.17 -12.32 17.49
CA LEU A 149 -3.04 -11.58 16.93
C LEU A 149 -2.10 -11.19 18.06
N HIS A 150 -0.92 -11.78 18.08
CA HIS A 150 0.18 -11.27 18.87
C HIS A 150 1.02 -10.34 18.00
N ASN A 151 1.17 -9.07 18.40
CA ASN A 151 1.93 -8.08 17.65
C ASN A 151 2.80 -7.24 18.58
N GLU A 152 4.10 -7.37 18.40
CA GLU A 152 5.12 -6.55 19.08
C GLU A 152 5.68 -5.51 18.09
N LEU A 153 5.94 -4.30 18.56
CA LEU A 153 6.58 -3.25 17.77
C LEU A 153 8.05 -3.14 18.18
N LYS A 154 8.95 -3.41 17.23
CA LYS A 154 10.42 -3.29 17.38
C LYS A 154 10.97 -2.30 16.37
N ASP A 155 12.05 -1.62 16.71
CA ASP A 155 12.79 -0.75 15.81
C ASP A 155 11.90 0.27 15.07
N ARG A 156 11.04 0.94 15.85
CA ARG A 156 10.02 1.87 15.32
C ARG A 156 10.61 3.15 14.71
N PHE A 157 11.85 3.48 15.06
CA PHE A 157 12.52 4.69 14.69
C PHE A 157 13.70 4.37 13.79
N VAL A 158 13.75 4.98 12.60
CA VAL A 158 14.85 4.82 11.66
C VAL A 158 15.32 6.20 11.22
N ILE A 159 16.60 6.45 11.35
CA ILE A 159 17.26 7.61 10.73
C ILE A 159 18.02 7.11 9.50
N SER A 160 17.90 7.81 8.40
CA SER A 160 18.60 7.51 7.15
C SER A 160 19.37 8.72 6.67
N PHE A 161 20.59 8.47 6.23
CA PHE A 161 21.44 9.47 5.57
C PHE A 161 21.69 8.99 4.15
N ASN A 162 21.45 9.86 3.17
CA ASN A 162 21.71 9.54 1.77
C ASN A 162 22.49 10.68 1.14
N GLY A 163 23.53 10.32 0.39
CA GLY A 163 24.30 11.24 -0.43
C GLY A 163 24.34 10.72 -1.87
N ASN A 164 24.17 11.59 -2.84
CA ASN A 164 24.37 11.26 -4.25
C ASN A 164 24.96 12.45 -5.00
N ASN A 165 25.67 12.15 -6.07
CA ASN A 165 26.26 13.11 -6.97
C ASN A 165 25.50 13.18 -8.32
N TYR A 166 24.20 12.88 -8.32
CA TYR A 166 23.39 12.95 -9.53
C TYR A 166 23.32 14.40 -10.01
N ASN A 167 24.14 14.69 -11.00
CA ASN A 167 24.03 15.91 -11.79
C ASN A 167 22.86 15.73 -12.75
N GLN A 168 21.79 16.48 -12.57
CA GLN A 168 20.85 16.69 -13.67
C GLN A 168 21.51 17.68 -14.64
N SER A 169 22.38 17.19 -15.50
CA SER A 169 22.79 17.96 -16.65
C SER A 169 21.58 18.05 -17.59
N SER A 170 21.08 19.24 -17.81
CA SER A 170 20.28 19.50 -18.99
C SER A 170 21.14 19.19 -20.22
N THR A 171 20.60 18.44 -21.14
CA THR A 171 21.26 17.67 -22.19
C THR A 171 22.03 18.48 -23.27
N ASN A 172 22.26 19.77 -23.11
CA ASN A 172 22.85 20.59 -24.18
C ASN A 172 24.01 21.49 -23.80
N ASP A 173 24.48 21.49 -22.56
CA ASP A 173 25.61 22.35 -22.19
C ASP A 173 26.85 21.55 -21.80
N LYS A 174 27.83 21.56 -22.68
CA LYS A 174 29.23 21.14 -22.39
C LYS A 174 29.83 21.91 -21.21
N GLN A 175 29.22 23.01 -20.79
CA GLN A 175 29.62 23.88 -19.69
C GLN A 175 29.08 23.44 -18.30
N ASN A 176 28.04 22.63 -18.26
CA ASN A 176 27.48 22.12 -17.02
C ASN A 176 28.22 20.91 -16.40
N ASN A 177 29.35 20.53 -17.00
CA ASN A 177 30.20 19.45 -16.45
C ASN A 177 30.98 19.82 -15.18
N GLN A 178 30.69 20.96 -14.56
CA GLN A 178 31.60 21.51 -13.57
C GLN A 178 31.16 21.37 -12.11
N ALA A 179 30.01 20.90 -11.82
CA ALA A 179 29.66 20.75 -10.42
C ALA A 179 29.08 19.36 -10.19
N GLY A 180 29.85 18.49 -9.59
CA GLY A 180 29.30 17.40 -8.83
C GLY A 180 28.41 17.99 -7.76
N ILE A 181 27.12 18.21 -8.07
CA ILE A 181 26.15 18.70 -7.10
C ILE A 181 25.87 17.52 -6.18
N TYR A 182 26.44 17.54 -5.02
CA TYR A 182 26.14 16.56 -3.99
C TYR A 182 24.81 16.93 -3.37
N LYS A 183 23.83 16.04 -3.56
CA LYS A 183 22.56 16.08 -2.82
C LYS A 183 22.71 15.24 -1.57
N GLU A 184 22.45 15.82 -0.44
CA GLU A 184 22.42 15.12 0.83
C GLU A 184 21.02 15.17 1.42
N SER A 185 20.58 14.07 1.98
CA SER A 185 19.32 14.00 2.66
C SER A 185 19.41 13.26 3.97
N ILE A 186 18.71 13.78 4.97
CA ILE A 186 18.43 13.11 6.22
C ILE A 186 16.94 12.77 6.25
N GLY A 187 16.64 11.53 6.59
CA GLY A 187 15.27 11.06 6.73
C GLY A 187 15.03 10.47 8.11
N ILE A 188 13.85 10.73 8.64
CA ILE A 188 13.34 10.15 9.87
C ILE A 188 12.08 9.39 9.52
N LYS A 189 12.03 8.11 9.89
CA LYS A 189 10.85 7.26 9.74
C LYS A 189 10.41 6.76 11.11
N LEU A 190 9.12 6.90 11.39
CA LEU A 190 8.46 6.38 12.57
C LEU A 190 7.38 5.38 12.15
N ASP A 191 7.58 4.12 12.47
CA ASP A 191 6.58 3.07 12.27
C ASP A 191 5.63 3.03 13.46
N SER A 192 4.36 3.14 13.18
CA SER A 192 3.25 3.06 14.15
C SER A 192 3.35 4.11 15.29
N PRO A 193 3.58 5.42 15.00
CA PRO A 193 3.71 6.44 16.04
C PRO A 193 2.49 6.49 16.98
N LEU A 194 1.29 6.28 16.47
CA LEU A 194 0.07 6.21 17.26
C LEU A 194 -0.28 4.79 17.75
N GLY A 195 0.52 3.78 17.39
CA GLY A 195 0.26 2.39 17.75
C GLY A 195 -0.80 1.68 16.89
N ILE A 196 -1.29 2.30 15.82
CA ILE A 196 -2.39 1.82 14.98
C ILE A 196 -1.93 1.33 13.59
N ASN A 197 -0.68 0.97 13.45
CA ASN A 197 -0.05 0.56 12.20
C ASN A 197 0.09 1.71 11.18
N ASP A 198 0.11 2.93 11.65
CA ASP A 198 0.37 4.13 10.89
C ASP A 198 1.88 4.29 10.60
N ASN A 199 2.23 5.21 9.71
CA ASN A 199 3.62 5.50 9.37
C ASN A 199 3.81 6.99 9.15
N LEU A 200 4.89 7.52 9.70
CA LEU A 200 5.28 8.90 9.51
C LEU A 200 6.70 8.94 8.96
N ILE A 201 6.90 9.71 7.90
CA ILE A 201 8.21 9.95 7.30
C ILE A 201 8.41 11.45 7.17
N PHE A 202 9.54 11.90 7.63
CA PHE A 202 10.04 13.24 7.34
C PHE A 202 11.39 13.12 6.65
N ARG A 203 11.62 13.92 5.60
CA ARG A 203 12.91 14.00 4.91
C ARG A 203 13.26 15.45 4.63
N TYR A 204 14.49 15.79 4.94
CA TYR A 204 15.12 17.02 4.51
C TYR A 204 16.21 16.69 3.48
N THR A 205 16.20 17.40 2.37
CA THR A 205 17.22 17.27 1.32
C THR A 205 17.80 18.63 1.01
N THR A 206 19.12 18.70 0.90
CA THR A 206 19.83 19.91 0.52
C THR A 206 20.92 19.60 -0.49
N VAL A 207 21.42 20.64 -1.13
CA VAL A 207 22.59 20.57 -2.01
C VAL A 207 23.73 21.26 -1.31
N LEU A 208 24.80 20.52 -1.07
CA LEU A 208 26.00 21.01 -0.36
C LEU A 208 27.05 21.63 -1.27
N ASP A 209 26.74 21.94 -2.49
CA ASP A 209 27.72 22.55 -3.40
C ASP A 209 27.94 24.04 -3.10
N GLN A 210 28.38 24.30 -1.89
CA GLN A 210 28.88 25.62 -1.47
C GLN A 210 30.41 25.67 -1.49
N ARG A 211 31.11 24.63 -1.95
CA ARG A 211 32.58 24.52 -1.80
C ARG A 211 33.36 25.46 -2.68
N ASN A 212 32.73 26.14 -3.63
CA ASN A 212 33.44 27.12 -4.43
C ASN A 212 32.51 28.26 -4.84
N PRO A 213 32.32 29.27 -3.97
CA PRO A 213 31.64 30.49 -4.36
C PRO A 213 32.35 31.21 -5.53
N ASN A 214 33.55 30.76 -5.90
CA ASN A 214 34.38 31.30 -6.96
C ASN A 214 34.48 30.38 -8.19
N ARG A 215 33.68 29.33 -8.30
CA ARG A 215 33.46 28.64 -9.60
C ARG A 215 32.40 29.38 -10.37
N ASP A 216 32.78 30.52 -10.73
CA ASP A 216 32.06 31.45 -11.54
C ASP A 216 32.08 30.97 -12.99
N TRP A 217 30.96 31.10 -13.66
CA TRP A 217 30.91 30.84 -15.09
C TRP A 217 31.80 31.86 -15.79
N LYS A 218 32.88 31.37 -16.41
CA LYS A 218 33.80 32.22 -17.17
C LYS A 218 33.20 32.45 -18.55
N VAL A 219 32.88 33.68 -18.89
CA VAL A 219 32.46 34.05 -20.22
C VAL A 219 33.70 33.88 -21.14
N SER A 220 33.73 32.78 -21.91
CA SER A 220 34.77 32.57 -22.91
C SER A 220 34.41 33.34 -24.14
N PRO A 221 35.36 34.12 -24.73
CA PRO A 221 35.13 34.81 -25.99
C PRO A 221 34.82 33.86 -27.15
N ASP A 222 35.24 32.59 -27.05
CA ASP A 222 35.11 31.59 -28.11
C ASP A 222 33.71 30.92 -28.14
N GLU A 223 32.86 31.18 -27.17
CA GLU A 223 31.50 30.61 -27.05
C GLU A 223 30.41 31.54 -27.60
N ILE A 224 30.77 32.68 -28.09
CA ILE A 224 29.86 33.62 -28.73
C ILE A 224 29.65 33.16 -30.18
N PRO A 225 28.42 32.81 -30.63
CA PRO A 225 28.16 32.48 -31.99
C PRO A 225 28.65 33.60 -32.92
N VAL A 226 29.48 33.24 -33.93
CA VAL A 226 29.96 34.21 -34.94
C VAL A 226 28.75 34.87 -35.59
N GLY A 227 28.65 36.20 -35.49
CA GLY A 227 27.54 36.98 -36.03
C GLY A 227 26.59 37.57 -35.01
N THR A 228 26.72 37.21 -33.74
CA THR A 228 25.99 37.88 -32.69
C THR A 228 26.71 39.16 -32.28
N VAL A 229 26.20 40.31 -32.66
CA VAL A 229 26.65 41.59 -32.07
C VAL A 229 26.21 41.59 -30.62
N LEU A 230 27.07 41.07 -29.75
CA LEU A 230 26.87 41.25 -28.33
C LEU A 230 27.16 42.72 -28.01
N PRO A 231 26.18 43.47 -27.50
CA PRO A 231 26.55 44.62 -26.71
C PRO A 231 27.40 44.04 -25.59
N ILE A 232 28.59 44.61 -25.40
CA ILE A 232 29.57 44.44 -24.34
C ILE A 232 28.86 43.82 -23.10
N GLY A 233 29.32 42.70 -22.61
CA GLY A 233 28.70 41.85 -21.55
C GLY A 233 27.82 42.53 -20.52
N PRO A 234 27.30 41.78 -19.54
CA PRO A 234 26.40 42.39 -18.53
C PRO A 234 27.04 43.70 -18.05
N VAL A 235 26.25 44.73 -17.91
CA VAL A 235 26.74 46.06 -17.49
C VAL A 235 27.62 45.87 -16.24
N GLY A 236 28.95 46.17 -16.39
CA GLY A 236 29.91 45.99 -15.31
C GLY A 236 30.79 44.72 -15.39
N TYR A 237 30.52 43.77 -16.30
CA TYR A 237 31.34 42.57 -16.47
C TYR A 237 32.13 42.66 -17.82
N LYS A 238 33.39 42.21 -17.74
CA LYS A 238 34.28 42.10 -18.94
C LYS A 238 34.41 40.63 -19.34
N ALA A 239 34.77 40.39 -20.60
CA ALA A 239 35.16 39.06 -21.06
C ALA A 239 36.25 38.50 -20.13
N GLY A 240 36.01 37.33 -19.53
CA GLY A 240 36.88 36.72 -18.53
C GLY A 240 36.49 36.97 -17.08
N ASP A 241 35.54 37.85 -16.83
CA ASP A 241 34.94 37.99 -15.50
C ASP A 241 34.10 36.76 -15.15
N TYR A 242 34.05 36.45 -13.86
CA TYR A 242 33.28 35.32 -13.35
C TYR A 242 31.87 35.79 -12.95
N LEU A 243 30.85 35.13 -13.46
CA LEU A 243 29.47 35.32 -13.04
C LEU A 243 29.17 34.34 -11.91
N GLY A 244 28.98 34.83 -10.72
CA GLY A 244 28.64 34.01 -9.57
C GLY A 244 27.36 33.20 -9.83
N TYR A 245 27.45 31.88 -9.78
CA TYR A 245 26.31 31.01 -9.98
C TYR A 245 25.84 30.48 -8.63
N LYS A 246 24.71 30.99 -8.14
CA LYS A 246 24.13 30.49 -6.91
C LYS A 246 23.17 29.36 -7.23
N ARG A 247 23.43 28.19 -6.66
CA ARG A 247 22.48 27.10 -6.59
C ARG A 247 22.24 26.72 -5.15
N LYS A 248 21.05 26.92 -4.67
CA LYS A 248 20.60 26.43 -3.38
C LYS A 248 19.34 25.61 -3.61
N LEU A 249 19.29 24.45 -3.02
CA LEU A 249 18.10 23.61 -3.02
C LEU A 249 17.85 23.14 -1.60
N GLU A 250 16.67 23.38 -1.10
CA GLU A 250 16.17 22.82 0.17
C GLU A 250 14.82 22.18 -0.11
N MET A 251 14.67 20.93 0.29
CA MET A 251 13.41 20.22 0.14
C MET A 251 13.00 19.62 1.49
N PHE A 252 11.75 19.79 1.82
CA PHE A 252 11.12 19.24 3.01
C PHE A 252 9.98 18.34 2.56
N ASP A 253 10.10 17.05 2.82
CA ASP A 253 9.06 16.08 2.52
C ASP A 253 8.48 15.55 3.82
N PHE A 254 7.18 15.54 3.91
CA PHE A 254 6.41 14.95 4.99
C PHE A 254 5.42 13.96 4.40
N SER A 255 5.36 12.76 4.96
CA SER A 255 4.41 11.72 4.57
C SER A 255 3.81 11.09 5.81
N TYR A 256 2.49 10.98 5.84
CA TYR A 256 1.78 10.24 6.86
C TYR A 256 0.79 9.29 6.22
N GLU A 257 0.82 8.04 6.66
CA GLU A 257 -0.04 6.99 6.14
C GLU A 257 -0.70 6.24 7.30
N VAL A 258 -2.01 6.04 7.20
CA VAL A 258 -2.78 5.26 8.15
C VAL A 258 -3.66 4.24 7.41
N PRO A 259 -3.59 2.94 7.76
CA PRO A 259 -4.53 1.95 7.28
C PRO A 259 -5.84 2.07 8.05
N PHE A 260 -6.95 1.78 7.39
CA PHE A 260 -8.24 1.61 8.02
C PHE A 260 -9.00 0.48 7.33
N ARG A 261 -8.89 -0.73 7.87
CA ARG A 261 -9.50 -1.95 7.31
C ARG A 261 -9.01 -2.24 5.89
N THR A 262 -9.90 -2.13 4.88
CA THR A 262 -9.57 -2.26 3.46
C THR A 262 -9.16 -0.93 2.81
N TYR A 263 -9.16 0.15 3.58
CA TYR A 263 -8.76 1.48 3.12
C TYR A 263 -7.35 1.81 3.60
N ARG A 264 -6.70 2.72 2.87
CA ARG A 264 -5.43 3.32 3.24
C ARG A 264 -5.48 4.79 2.88
N LEU A 265 -5.32 5.65 3.87
CA LEU A 265 -5.23 7.09 3.68
C LEU A 265 -3.76 7.50 3.72
N LYS A 266 -3.32 8.26 2.70
CA LYS A 266 -1.97 8.80 2.60
C LYS A 266 -2.05 10.32 2.46
N PHE A 267 -1.33 11.01 3.30
CA PHE A 267 -1.10 12.43 3.22
C PHE A 267 0.37 12.69 2.92
N ASN A 268 0.66 13.46 1.88
CA ASN A 268 2.02 13.86 1.52
C ASN A 268 2.06 15.38 1.36
N SER A 269 3.09 15.99 1.92
CA SER A 269 3.39 17.40 1.73
C SER A 269 4.86 17.54 1.37
N SER A 270 5.15 18.27 0.31
CA SER A 270 6.51 18.58 -0.12
C SER A 270 6.65 20.07 -0.32
N LYS A 271 7.70 20.65 0.25
CA LYS A 271 8.09 22.03 0.00
C LYS A 271 9.52 22.04 -0.54
N SER A 272 9.72 22.70 -1.69
CA SER A 272 11.02 22.87 -2.32
C SER A 272 11.32 24.34 -2.50
N LEU A 273 12.45 24.77 -1.99
CA LEU A 273 13.02 26.10 -2.15
C LEU A 273 14.29 25.97 -2.99
N SER A 274 14.36 26.67 -4.11
CA SER A 274 15.58 26.68 -4.92
C SER A 274 15.92 28.08 -5.39
N ASP A 275 17.20 28.43 -5.25
CA ASP A 275 17.77 29.65 -5.81
C ASP A 275 18.60 29.26 -7.03
N SER A 276 18.39 29.96 -8.13
CA SER A 276 19.16 29.80 -9.37
C SER A 276 19.43 31.15 -10.01
N SER A 277 20.53 31.26 -10.72
CA SER A 277 20.88 32.46 -11.48
C SER A 277 20.70 32.18 -12.97
N ILE A 278 20.08 33.10 -13.68
CA ILE A 278 19.91 33.05 -15.14
C ILE A 278 20.57 34.26 -15.74
N TYR A 279 21.40 34.05 -16.76
CA TYR A 279 21.96 35.13 -17.58
C TYR A 279 21.06 35.39 -18.78
N ALA A 280 20.52 36.60 -18.85
CA ALA A 280 19.72 37.07 -19.97
C ALA A 280 19.89 38.57 -20.17
N TYR A 281 19.84 39.08 -21.41
CA TYR A 281 19.91 40.49 -21.73
C TYR A 281 21.10 41.22 -21.06
N ASN A 282 22.27 40.58 -21.05
CA ASN A 282 23.48 41.12 -20.43
C ASN A 282 23.40 41.37 -18.93
N THR A 283 22.51 40.68 -18.25
CA THR A 283 22.30 40.83 -16.81
C THR A 283 22.08 39.46 -16.18
N VAL A 284 22.59 39.26 -14.96
CA VAL A 284 22.32 38.08 -14.15
C VAL A 284 21.06 38.34 -13.33
N TYR A 285 20.11 37.44 -13.45
CA TYR A 285 18.88 37.46 -12.67
C TYR A 285 18.92 36.31 -11.70
N ASP A 286 18.82 36.60 -10.42
CA ASP A 286 18.64 35.59 -9.39
C ASP A 286 17.14 35.28 -9.25
N ILE A 287 16.80 34.02 -9.41
CA ILE A 287 15.42 33.54 -9.33
C ILE A 287 15.32 32.61 -8.14
N ARG A 288 14.36 32.90 -7.28
CA ARG A 288 13.92 31.98 -6.23
C ARG A 288 12.63 31.29 -6.64
N SER A 289 12.65 29.98 -6.62
CA SER A 289 11.46 29.15 -6.81
C SER A 289 11.03 28.56 -5.46
N ASP A 290 9.77 28.79 -5.11
CA ASP A 290 9.10 28.21 -3.93
C ASP A 290 7.95 27.31 -4.44
N ASN A 291 8.13 26.00 -4.36
CA ASN A 291 7.16 25.03 -4.81
C ASN A 291 6.59 24.30 -3.60
N THR A 292 5.28 24.30 -3.48
CA THR A 292 4.57 23.55 -2.43
C THR A 292 3.63 22.57 -3.10
N THR A 293 3.70 21.32 -2.70
CA THR A 293 2.78 20.26 -3.16
C THR A 293 2.14 19.61 -1.95
N ILE A 294 0.82 19.50 -1.96
CA ILE A 294 0.05 18.74 -0.98
C ILE A 294 -0.74 17.68 -1.75
N LYS A 295 -0.66 16.43 -1.29
CA LYS A 295 -1.35 15.30 -1.91
C LYS A 295 -2.07 14.49 -0.84
N LEU A 296 -3.33 14.17 -1.10
CA LEU A 296 -4.16 13.29 -0.29
C LEU A 296 -4.63 12.16 -1.17
N ASP A 297 -4.28 10.93 -0.83
CA ASP A 297 -4.67 9.72 -1.56
C ASP A 297 -5.49 8.80 -0.66
N LEU A 298 -6.55 8.24 -1.21
CA LEU A 298 -7.37 7.20 -0.60
C LEU A 298 -7.33 5.96 -1.48
N GLU A 299 -6.72 4.92 -0.97
CA GLU A 299 -6.74 3.59 -1.59
C GLU A 299 -7.82 2.72 -0.93
N LYS A 300 -8.49 1.88 -1.72
CA LYS A 300 -9.46 0.89 -1.25
C LYS A 300 -9.22 -0.44 -1.93
N ILE A 301 -9.09 -1.51 -1.16
CA ILE A 301 -9.12 -2.88 -1.69
C ILE A 301 -10.57 -3.24 -1.99
N LEU A 302 -10.91 -3.36 -3.28
CA LEU A 302 -12.25 -3.70 -3.73
C LEU A 302 -12.49 -5.20 -3.70
N TRP A 303 -11.47 -5.97 -4.07
CA TRP A 303 -11.57 -7.42 -4.19
C TRP A 303 -10.19 -8.06 -4.06
N ARG A 304 -10.16 -9.27 -3.52
CA ARG A 304 -8.96 -10.09 -3.38
C ARG A 304 -9.30 -11.58 -3.50
N ASN A 305 -8.44 -12.32 -4.19
CA ASN A 305 -8.39 -13.77 -4.15
C ASN A 305 -6.97 -14.25 -3.78
N GLN A 306 -6.67 -15.53 -4.01
CA GLN A 306 -5.39 -16.12 -3.65
C GLN A 306 -4.20 -15.51 -4.41
N THR A 307 -4.40 -15.12 -5.67
CA THR A 307 -3.34 -14.71 -6.58
C THR A 307 -3.43 -13.25 -7.03
N SER A 308 -4.58 -12.60 -6.83
CA SER A 308 -4.87 -11.29 -7.38
C SER A 308 -5.56 -10.38 -6.37
N LYS A 309 -5.31 -9.08 -6.50
CA LYS A 309 -5.90 -8.03 -5.68
C LYS A 309 -6.29 -6.85 -6.58
N LEU A 310 -7.53 -6.37 -6.47
CA LEU A 310 -8.01 -5.17 -7.15
C LEU A 310 -8.07 -4.02 -6.15
N ILE A 311 -7.33 -2.95 -6.46
CA ILE A 311 -7.27 -1.74 -5.66
C ILE A 311 -7.86 -0.60 -6.49
N PHE A 312 -8.68 0.20 -5.86
CA PHE A 312 -9.13 1.49 -6.35
C PHE A 312 -8.37 2.58 -5.59
N ASP A 313 -7.79 3.51 -6.33
CA ASP A 313 -7.05 4.66 -5.79
C ASP A 313 -7.64 5.95 -6.33
N VAL A 314 -7.88 6.92 -5.44
CA VAL A 314 -8.30 8.26 -5.78
C VAL A 314 -7.47 9.26 -4.99
N GLY A 315 -6.91 10.25 -5.68
CA GLY A 315 -6.06 11.25 -5.07
C GLY A 315 -6.44 12.66 -5.47
N TYR A 316 -6.23 13.57 -4.53
CA TYR A 316 -6.28 15.01 -4.76
C TYR A 316 -4.88 15.60 -4.60
N LYS A 317 -4.43 16.38 -5.57
CA LYS A 317 -3.13 17.05 -5.56
C LYS A 317 -3.33 18.54 -5.72
N TYR A 318 -2.85 19.31 -4.76
CA TYR A 318 -2.69 20.75 -4.84
C TYR A 318 -1.23 21.10 -5.05
N LYS A 319 -0.94 21.95 -6.04
CA LYS A 319 0.41 22.42 -6.34
C LYS A 319 0.41 23.92 -6.44
N LEU A 320 1.34 24.56 -5.73
CA LEU A 320 1.56 25.99 -5.77
C LEU A 320 3.03 26.24 -6.12
N ASP A 321 3.25 26.88 -7.27
CA ASP A 321 4.58 27.27 -7.74
C ASP A 321 4.68 28.80 -7.72
N ARG A 322 5.68 29.33 -7.05
CA ARG A 322 5.97 30.76 -6.98
C ARG A 322 7.39 31.01 -7.46
N LEU A 323 7.53 31.97 -8.36
CA LEU A 323 8.81 32.44 -8.85
C LEU A 323 9.00 33.90 -8.38
N HIS A 324 10.12 34.15 -7.77
CA HIS A 324 10.51 35.47 -7.31
C HIS A 324 11.80 35.90 -8.00
N LEU A 325 11.79 37.02 -8.65
CA LEU A 325 13.00 37.66 -9.14
C LEU A 325 13.65 38.35 -7.95
N ILE A 326 14.90 37.98 -7.62
CA ILE A 326 15.69 38.60 -6.59
C ILE A 326 16.79 39.36 -7.34
N ARG A 327 16.84 40.67 -7.14
CA ARG A 327 17.93 41.47 -7.66
C ARG A 327 19.12 41.44 -6.73
#